data_3b51bd0b9a98f252170a5a230d552dfa
#
_entry.id   3b51bd0b9a98f252170a5a230d552dfa
#
_cell.length_a   1.000
_cell.length_b   1.000
_cell.length_c   1.000
_cell.angle_alpha   90.00
_cell.angle_beta   90.00
_cell.angle_gamma   90.00
#
_symmetry.space_group_name_H-M   'P 1'
#
loop_
_entity.id
_entity.type
_entity.pdbx_description
1 polymer ?
#
loop_
_entity_poly.entity_id
_entity_poly.type
_entity_poly.pdbx_seq_one_letter_code
_entity_poly.pdbx_strand_id
1 'polypeptide(L)'
;MSKAQKKKLAENMPRIEPLAPLKESTTLYEALQEKEEQKKPAAPPPKPAKKPPKKKTKEAGAQRSTSLSALLKQVSASEVSQLVLEDRLRFPTNPLLWAKDLVFYLNSQLDGAPSAESQPPFEGRPVGFPLNELQAEVRRQLEDVVAGTTDDARSLLWDHCLNGALQALAAPSGGQNNGSSSVVGFLVCLQLLASRHPHIVTNALPKLKNLRSQHQGRPMACLTLLWAASQAGLSSLGAGLAVWLELLMPVVGTRAYAPYAIDFLSTLLSRHPASKNGDANAGRACNLGVRSLFPLLDAVYGVGGRLPLSPERERALRDQLYPRMRDLCYAAEASRSAYFPSYLRRLGTGSAQLNAELLTSLEECLCRDPECLSVWRQLFERQAPQSTRLLQHLETKDAWRHLPRPTQRRLQATLISWRSTTPTSEAALKDALTQCQVLERKMGGQGFPWVRLLLATLALGVGGVIFWDVRLQHGGRFERSGTHAVLKDTGVLSAWQKGSKEAAIYLHQGSTWAAEKLPVWYAEASRRLGPPLEKAWEQLAELTVAVWTASEPLRSQLLVHTHSLLLWGNEWVPLCMASLLGAAHETWRVVGSAVGWLLEHVVNGARISAMWLTDNLLT
;
A
#
# COMPACT_ATOMS: atom_id res chain seq x y z
N MET A 1 -24.83 -67.87 18.40
CA MET A 1 -26.05 -67.53 17.67
C MET A 1 -26.00 -68.09 16.25
N SER A 2 -26.97 -68.98 15.93
CA SER A 2 -27.07 -69.64 14.63
C SER A 2 -27.42 -68.68 13.51
N LYS A 3 -26.96 -68.96 12.28
CA LYS A 3 -27.29 -68.16 11.08
C LYS A 3 -28.80 -67.88 10.88
N ALA A 4 -29.65 -68.86 11.35
CA ALA A 4 -31.10 -68.77 11.34
C ALA A 4 -31.65 -67.72 12.34
N GLN A 5 -31.03 -67.52 13.47
CA GLN A 5 -31.42 -66.51 14.47
C GLN A 5 -31.02 -65.07 14.02
N LYS A 6 -29.91 -64.92 13.32
CA LYS A 6 -29.53 -63.63 12.72
C LYS A 6 -30.48 -63.20 11.60
N LYS A 7 -31.00 -64.16 10.82
CA LYS A 7 -31.98 -63.89 9.73
C LYS A 7 -33.32 -63.44 10.28
N LYS A 8 -33.83 -64.06 11.35
CA LYS A 8 -35.09 -63.67 12.01
C LYS A 8 -34.97 -62.30 12.73
N LEU A 9 -33.78 -61.93 13.23
CA LEU A 9 -33.57 -60.64 13.86
C LEU A 9 -33.53 -59.50 12.82
N ALA A 10 -32.99 -59.79 11.62
CA ALA A 10 -32.97 -58.82 10.51
C ALA A 10 -34.34 -58.62 9.85
N GLU A 11 -35.23 -59.63 9.90
CA GLU A 11 -36.62 -59.51 9.35
C GLU A 11 -37.56 -58.76 10.30
N ASN A 12 -37.27 -58.67 11.60
CA ASN A 12 -38.11 -57.99 12.60
C ASN A 12 -37.58 -56.60 13.02
N MET A 13 -36.54 -56.06 12.35
CA MET A 13 -36.21 -54.68 12.50
C MET A 13 -37.20 -53.81 11.73
N PRO A 14 -37.85 -52.83 12.38
CA PRO A 14 -38.65 -51.86 11.63
C PRO A 14 -37.76 -51.22 10.58
N ARG A 15 -38.15 -51.30 9.30
CA ARG A 15 -37.50 -50.52 8.25
C ARG A 15 -37.61 -49.06 8.63
N ILE A 16 -36.48 -48.48 9.01
CA ILE A 16 -36.34 -47.02 9.11
C ILE A 16 -36.43 -46.56 7.67
N GLU A 17 -37.60 -46.07 7.26
CA GLU A 17 -37.73 -45.33 6.02
C GLU A 17 -36.71 -44.20 6.10
N PRO A 18 -35.92 -43.96 5.03
CA PRO A 18 -35.04 -42.79 5.02
C PRO A 18 -35.92 -41.57 5.29
N LEU A 19 -35.65 -40.90 6.43
CA LEU A 19 -36.29 -39.62 6.73
C LEU A 19 -36.16 -38.77 5.49
N ALA A 20 -37.34 -38.39 4.91
CA ALA A 20 -37.39 -37.43 3.86
C ALA A 20 -36.53 -36.22 4.30
N PRO A 21 -35.68 -35.67 3.44
CA PRO A 21 -34.88 -34.53 3.81
C PRO A 21 -35.80 -33.48 4.43
N LEU A 22 -35.47 -33.04 5.65
CA LEU A 22 -36.21 -32.00 6.36
C LEU A 22 -36.43 -30.88 5.36
N LYS A 23 -37.69 -30.68 4.95
CA LYS A 23 -38.05 -29.51 4.16
C LYS A 23 -37.51 -28.30 4.94
N GLU A 24 -36.73 -27.49 4.28
CA GLU A 24 -36.28 -26.22 4.86
C GLU A 24 -37.49 -25.54 5.48
N SER A 25 -37.34 -25.06 6.72
CA SER A 25 -38.45 -24.44 7.46
C SER A 25 -39.07 -23.35 6.63
N THR A 26 -40.32 -23.57 6.19
CA THR A 26 -41.07 -22.58 5.41
C THR A 26 -41.25 -21.32 6.24
N THR A 27 -40.95 -20.18 5.66
CA THR A 27 -41.16 -18.88 6.30
C THR A 27 -42.67 -18.59 6.38
N LEU A 28 -43.09 -17.70 7.27
CA LEU A 28 -44.49 -17.29 7.41
C LEU A 28 -45.07 -16.82 6.08
N TYR A 29 -44.31 -16.06 5.32
CA TYR A 29 -44.75 -15.46 4.07
C TYR A 29 -44.91 -16.50 2.95
N GLU A 30 -44.01 -17.48 2.87
CA GLU A 30 -44.13 -18.62 1.96
C GLU A 30 -45.37 -19.47 2.26
N ALA A 31 -45.63 -19.74 3.55
CA ALA A 31 -46.79 -20.50 4.00
C ALA A 31 -48.15 -19.77 3.70
N LEU A 32 -48.15 -18.44 3.74
CA LEU A 32 -49.34 -17.63 3.36
C LEU A 32 -49.57 -17.65 1.84
N GLN A 33 -48.50 -17.57 1.07
CA GLN A 33 -48.58 -17.59 -0.40
C GLN A 33 -49.07 -18.95 -0.93
N GLU A 34 -48.57 -20.06 -0.36
CA GLU A 34 -49.08 -21.42 -0.66
C GLU A 34 -50.59 -21.57 -0.34
N LYS A 35 -51.08 -20.92 0.74
CA LYS A 35 -52.50 -20.91 1.09
C LYS A 35 -53.36 -20.08 0.15
N GLU A 36 -52.84 -18.97 -0.38
CA GLU A 36 -53.56 -18.17 -1.38
C GLU A 36 -53.62 -18.87 -2.73
N GLU A 37 -52.57 -19.57 -3.16
CA GLU A 37 -52.57 -20.36 -4.37
C GLU A 37 -53.53 -21.56 -4.30
N GLN A 38 -53.67 -22.19 -3.13
CA GLN A 38 -54.63 -23.28 -2.93
C GLN A 38 -56.11 -22.82 -2.86
N LYS A 39 -56.37 -21.52 -2.65
CA LYS A 39 -57.74 -20.94 -2.62
C LYS A 39 -58.28 -20.50 -3.99
N LYS A 40 -57.48 -20.53 -5.06
CA LYS A 40 -57.99 -20.22 -6.40
C LYS A 40 -58.82 -21.40 -6.93
N PRO A 41 -60.12 -21.18 -7.29
CA PRO A 41 -60.95 -22.26 -7.79
C PRO A 41 -60.43 -22.78 -9.14
N ALA A 42 -60.43 -24.07 -9.30
CA ALA A 42 -60.05 -24.74 -10.54
C ALA A 42 -61.00 -24.32 -11.68
N ALA A 43 -60.40 -23.89 -12.79
CA ALA A 43 -61.14 -23.53 -13.99
C ALA A 43 -61.72 -24.79 -14.67
N PRO A 44 -62.97 -24.75 -15.23
CA PRO A 44 -63.58 -25.88 -15.88
C PRO A 44 -62.95 -26.15 -17.26
N PRO A 45 -63.11 -27.39 -17.80
CA PRO A 45 -62.40 -27.85 -19.00
C PRO A 45 -62.94 -27.20 -20.30
N PRO A 46 -62.12 -27.08 -21.35
CA PRO A 46 -62.44 -26.31 -22.56
C PRO A 46 -63.35 -27.05 -23.50
N LYS A 47 -64.37 -26.34 -24.05
CA LYS A 47 -65.17 -26.74 -25.20
C LYS A 47 -64.63 -26.15 -26.51
N PRO A 48 -64.86 -26.79 -27.66
CA PRO A 48 -64.10 -26.58 -28.89
C PRO A 48 -64.47 -25.33 -29.71
N ALA A 49 -63.52 -24.93 -30.51
CA ALA A 49 -63.40 -23.73 -31.31
C ALA A 49 -64.58 -23.45 -32.32
N LYS A 50 -64.92 -22.16 -32.42
CA LYS A 50 -65.50 -21.56 -33.64
C LYS A 50 -64.81 -20.22 -33.95
N LYS A 51 -64.64 -20.01 -35.28
CA LYS A 51 -63.88 -18.91 -35.92
C LYS A 51 -64.57 -17.52 -35.80
N PRO A 52 -63.89 -16.44 -36.21
CA PRO A 52 -63.90 -15.12 -35.57
C PRO A 52 -64.90 -14.12 -36.19
N PRO A 53 -65.19 -13.03 -35.51
CA PRO A 53 -65.15 -11.77 -36.21
C PRO A 53 -64.63 -10.56 -35.39
N LYS A 54 -63.93 -9.72 -36.14
CA LYS A 54 -63.82 -8.24 -36.07
C LYS A 54 -63.26 -7.55 -34.85
N LYS A 55 -62.15 -6.90 -35.13
CA LYS A 55 -61.54 -5.76 -34.48
C LYS A 55 -62.47 -4.92 -33.59
N LYS A 56 -62.16 -4.84 -32.31
CA LYS A 56 -62.35 -3.66 -31.47
C LYS A 56 -61.06 -3.37 -30.86
N THR A 57 -60.53 -2.21 -31.21
CA THR A 57 -59.38 -1.53 -30.56
C THR A 57 -59.63 -1.44 -29.06
N LYS A 58 -59.00 -2.30 -28.28
CA LYS A 58 -58.80 -2.04 -26.87
C LYS A 58 -57.43 -1.42 -26.77
N GLU A 59 -57.38 -0.20 -26.29
CA GLU A 59 -56.19 0.45 -25.79
C GLU A 59 -55.50 -0.55 -24.88
N ALA A 60 -54.38 -1.09 -25.35
CA ALA A 60 -53.40 -1.74 -24.50
C ALA A 60 -52.86 -0.64 -23.58
N GLY A 61 -53.36 -0.60 -22.36
CA GLY A 61 -52.71 0.14 -21.29
C GLY A 61 -51.25 -0.31 -21.28
N ALA A 62 -50.37 0.54 -21.76
CA ALA A 62 -48.96 0.37 -21.58
C ALA A 62 -48.76 0.25 -20.06
N GLN A 63 -48.50 -0.96 -19.56
CA GLN A 63 -47.89 -1.14 -18.24
C GLN A 63 -46.60 -0.34 -18.28
N ARG A 64 -46.64 0.88 -17.72
CA ARG A 64 -45.44 1.67 -17.47
C ARG A 64 -44.57 0.80 -16.56
N SER A 65 -43.54 0.21 -17.12
CA SER A 65 -42.55 -0.51 -16.35
C SER A 65 -41.99 0.49 -15.32
N THR A 66 -42.40 0.30 -14.08
CA THR A 66 -41.96 1.18 -13.00
C THR A 66 -40.46 0.91 -12.80
N SER A 67 -39.62 1.95 -12.81
CA SER A 67 -38.17 1.76 -12.62
C SER A 67 -37.89 1.14 -11.26
N LEU A 68 -36.83 0.34 -11.15
CA LEU A 68 -36.44 -0.29 -9.89
C LEU A 68 -36.23 0.74 -8.76
N SER A 69 -35.66 1.91 -9.07
CA SER A 69 -35.50 3.00 -8.08
C SER A 69 -36.83 3.51 -7.54
N ALA A 70 -37.89 3.53 -8.39
CA ALA A 70 -39.22 3.96 -7.93
C ALA A 70 -39.85 2.89 -7.03
N LEU A 71 -39.71 1.61 -7.36
CA LEU A 71 -40.21 0.50 -6.54
C LEU A 71 -39.51 0.44 -5.18
N LEU A 72 -38.18 0.61 -5.14
CA LEU A 72 -37.41 0.64 -3.90
C LEU A 72 -37.87 1.78 -2.95
N LYS A 73 -38.22 2.95 -3.50
CA LYS A 73 -38.75 4.08 -2.73
C LYS A 73 -40.19 3.88 -2.27
N GLN A 74 -40.95 3.00 -2.93
CA GLN A 74 -42.34 2.70 -2.59
C GLN A 74 -42.49 1.65 -1.49
N VAL A 75 -41.41 0.93 -1.12
CA VAL A 75 -41.46 -0.06 -0.04
C VAL A 75 -41.92 0.61 1.29
N SER A 76 -43.01 0.10 1.84
CA SER A 76 -43.69 0.69 2.99
C SER A 76 -42.97 0.38 4.31
N ALA A 77 -42.53 1.42 5.02
CA ALA A 77 -41.89 1.27 6.32
C ALA A 77 -42.89 0.72 7.39
N SER A 78 -44.18 1.03 7.27
CA SER A 78 -45.21 0.53 8.17
C SER A 78 -45.44 -0.96 8.02
N GLU A 79 -45.49 -1.46 6.80
CA GLU A 79 -45.65 -2.90 6.52
C GLU A 79 -44.43 -3.69 7.00
N VAL A 80 -43.21 -3.17 6.78
CA VAL A 80 -41.96 -3.77 7.31
C VAL A 80 -41.99 -3.81 8.83
N SER A 81 -42.44 -2.73 9.50
CA SER A 81 -42.56 -2.69 10.96
C SER A 81 -43.56 -3.72 11.48
N GLN A 82 -44.69 -3.84 10.82
CA GLN A 82 -45.73 -4.82 11.18
C GLN A 82 -45.21 -6.25 11.02
N LEU A 83 -44.57 -6.56 9.89
CA LEU A 83 -44.00 -7.88 9.62
C LEU A 83 -42.96 -8.26 10.70
N VAL A 84 -42.04 -7.34 11.02
CA VAL A 84 -41.02 -7.59 12.07
C VAL A 84 -41.66 -7.80 13.44
N LEU A 85 -42.73 -7.07 13.75
CA LEU A 85 -43.45 -7.25 15.00
C LEU A 85 -44.16 -8.61 15.08
N GLU A 86 -44.82 -9.02 14.02
CA GLU A 86 -45.48 -10.33 13.90
C GLU A 86 -44.47 -11.49 14.00
N ASP A 87 -43.31 -11.37 13.32
CA ASP A 87 -42.22 -12.35 13.39
C ASP A 87 -41.64 -12.47 14.79
N ARG A 88 -41.43 -11.35 15.49
CA ARG A 88 -40.95 -11.34 16.88
C ARG A 88 -41.93 -12.00 17.82
N LEU A 89 -43.23 -11.81 17.63
CA LEU A 89 -44.26 -12.47 18.44
C LEU A 89 -44.33 -13.97 18.14
N ARG A 90 -44.18 -14.38 16.89
CA ARG A 90 -44.30 -15.75 16.44
C ARG A 90 -43.05 -16.59 16.67
N PHE A 91 -41.88 -15.98 16.51
CA PHE A 91 -40.57 -16.62 16.62
C PHE A 91 -39.61 -15.83 17.53
N PRO A 92 -39.90 -15.64 18.83
CA PRO A 92 -39.20 -14.68 19.69
C PRO A 92 -37.70 -14.97 19.83
N THR A 93 -37.27 -16.22 19.60
CA THR A 93 -35.85 -16.63 19.78
C THR A 93 -35.10 -16.81 18.48
N ASN A 94 -35.72 -16.53 17.32
CA ASN A 94 -35.11 -16.84 16.02
C ASN A 94 -35.05 -15.65 15.07
N PRO A 95 -34.14 -14.68 15.30
CA PRO A 95 -33.98 -13.51 14.43
C PRO A 95 -33.62 -13.83 12.97
N LEU A 96 -33.06 -15.03 12.71
CA LEU A 96 -32.75 -15.47 11.34
C LEU A 96 -34.04 -15.63 10.51
N LEU A 97 -35.12 -16.10 11.11
CA LEU A 97 -36.41 -16.20 10.40
C LEU A 97 -36.96 -14.82 10.05
N TRP A 98 -36.91 -13.85 10.97
CA TRP A 98 -37.34 -12.47 10.70
C TRP A 98 -36.59 -11.86 9.52
N ALA A 99 -35.26 -12.08 9.45
CA ALA A 99 -34.46 -11.59 8.35
C ALA A 99 -34.82 -12.29 7.02
N LYS A 100 -35.11 -13.59 7.02
CA LYS A 100 -35.53 -14.33 5.83
C LYS A 100 -36.90 -13.86 5.33
N ASP A 101 -37.86 -13.66 6.21
CA ASP A 101 -39.20 -13.19 5.87
C ASP A 101 -39.16 -11.75 5.33
N LEU A 102 -38.30 -10.88 5.89
CA LEU A 102 -38.05 -9.56 5.32
C LEU A 102 -37.49 -9.62 3.90
N VAL A 103 -36.54 -10.51 3.64
CA VAL A 103 -35.96 -10.68 2.31
C VAL A 103 -37.01 -11.18 1.32
N PHE A 104 -37.85 -12.11 1.76
CA PHE A 104 -38.94 -12.62 0.95
C PHE A 104 -39.98 -11.55 0.64
N TYR A 105 -40.37 -10.77 1.64
CA TYR A 105 -41.26 -9.60 1.47
C TYR A 105 -40.67 -8.61 0.46
N LEU A 106 -39.39 -8.24 0.57
CA LEU A 106 -38.74 -7.34 -0.37
C LEU A 106 -38.76 -7.90 -1.79
N ASN A 107 -38.47 -9.20 -1.99
CA ASN A 107 -38.56 -9.82 -3.30
C ASN A 107 -39.95 -9.74 -3.88
N SER A 108 -41.01 -9.95 -3.07
CA SER A 108 -42.38 -9.85 -3.47
C SER A 108 -42.79 -8.43 -3.87
N GLN A 109 -42.38 -7.41 -3.08
CA GLN A 109 -42.68 -6.00 -3.39
C GLN A 109 -41.94 -5.47 -4.63
N LEU A 110 -40.79 -6.03 -4.92
CA LEU A 110 -39.93 -5.63 -6.03
C LEU A 110 -40.13 -6.51 -7.27
N ASP A 111 -41.12 -7.40 -7.23
CA ASP A 111 -41.55 -8.16 -8.38
C ASP A 111 -42.16 -7.20 -9.43
N GLY A 112 -41.85 -7.41 -10.71
CA GLY A 112 -42.22 -6.49 -11.79
C GLY A 112 -41.20 -5.41 -12.13
N ALA A 113 -40.07 -5.34 -11.42
CA ALA A 113 -38.95 -4.50 -11.82
C ALA A 113 -38.36 -4.98 -13.17
N PRO A 114 -37.93 -4.06 -14.06
CA PRO A 114 -37.29 -4.43 -15.31
C PRO A 114 -36.08 -5.33 -15.08
N SER A 115 -36.01 -6.47 -15.76
CA SER A 115 -34.92 -7.45 -15.61
C SER A 115 -33.53 -6.82 -15.82
N ALA A 116 -33.41 -5.89 -16.77
CA ALA A 116 -32.16 -5.18 -17.04
C ALA A 116 -31.68 -4.28 -15.85
N GLU A 117 -32.63 -3.73 -15.07
CA GLU A 117 -32.32 -2.89 -13.91
C GLU A 117 -32.10 -3.69 -12.61
N SER A 118 -32.55 -4.95 -12.59
CA SER A 118 -32.58 -5.81 -11.40
C SER A 118 -31.33 -6.69 -11.24
N GLN A 119 -30.40 -6.59 -12.18
CA GLN A 119 -29.21 -7.47 -12.20
C GLN A 119 -27.91 -6.70 -12.02
N PRO A 120 -27.00 -7.14 -11.13
CA PRO A 120 -25.67 -6.57 -11.02
C PRO A 120 -24.86 -6.71 -12.32
N PRO A 121 -23.89 -5.81 -12.55
CA PRO A 121 -23.27 -4.87 -11.59
C PRO A 121 -23.93 -3.51 -11.43
N PHE A 122 -25.13 -3.25 -11.94
CA PHE A 122 -25.84 -1.96 -11.86
C PHE A 122 -25.06 -0.79 -12.49
N GLU A 123 -24.63 -0.97 -13.72
CA GLU A 123 -23.83 0.02 -14.45
C GLU A 123 -24.50 1.40 -14.46
N GLY A 124 -23.71 2.46 -14.20
CA GLY A 124 -24.21 3.83 -14.16
C GLY A 124 -25.00 4.21 -12.89
N ARG A 125 -25.18 3.29 -11.93
CA ARG A 125 -25.82 3.57 -10.66
C ARG A 125 -24.80 3.90 -9.56
N PRO A 126 -25.17 4.66 -8.51
CA PRO A 126 -24.29 4.93 -7.37
C PRO A 126 -23.82 3.64 -6.68
N VAL A 127 -22.63 3.68 -6.09
CA VAL A 127 -21.99 2.52 -5.44
C VAL A 127 -22.86 1.89 -4.32
N GLY A 128 -23.71 2.70 -3.68
CA GLY A 128 -24.63 2.22 -2.63
C GLY A 128 -25.96 1.64 -3.14
N PHE A 129 -26.17 1.59 -4.47
CA PHE A 129 -27.38 1.01 -5.06
C PHE A 129 -27.36 -0.54 -4.95
N PRO A 130 -28.48 -1.22 -4.67
CA PRO A 130 -29.86 -0.73 -4.48
C PRO A 130 -30.19 -0.31 -3.03
N LEU A 131 -29.38 -0.69 -2.03
CA LEU A 131 -29.67 -0.48 -0.59
C LEU A 131 -29.94 1.00 -0.25
N ASN A 132 -29.20 1.93 -0.85
CA ASN A 132 -29.35 3.36 -0.54
C ASN A 132 -30.61 4.00 -1.15
N GLU A 133 -31.28 3.34 -2.10
CA GLU A 133 -32.54 3.81 -2.66
C GLU A 133 -33.76 3.50 -1.76
N LEU A 134 -33.63 2.55 -0.82
CA LEU A 134 -34.66 2.29 0.16
C LEU A 134 -34.86 3.50 1.08
N GLN A 135 -36.08 3.68 1.55
CA GLN A 135 -36.40 4.67 2.57
C GLN A 135 -35.49 4.46 3.81
N ALA A 136 -35.05 5.54 4.42
CA ALA A 136 -34.12 5.48 5.55
C ALA A 136 -34.67 4.63 6.73
N GLU A 137 -35.99 4.69 6.94
CA GLU A 137 -36.66 3.93 7.99
C GLU A 137 -36.66 2.42 7.69
N VAL A 138 -36.97 2.01 6.45
CA VAL A 138 -36.90 0.60 6.01
C VAL A 138 -35.47 0.07 6.16
N ARG A 139 -34.50 0.85 5.73
CA ARG A 139 -33.09 0.46 5.86
C ARG A 139 -32.68 0.28 7.33
N ARG A 140 -33.09 1.21 8.22
CA ARG A 140 -32.83 1.11 9.65
C ARG A 140 -33.41 -0.16 10.25
N GLN A 141 -34.65 -0.50 9.92
CA GLN A 141 -35.30 -1.73 10.40
C GLN A 141 -34.58 -3.00 9.93
N LEU A 142 -34.14 -3.04 8.67
CA LEU A 142 -33.31 -4.13 8.18
C LEU A 142 -31.98 -4.22 8.94
N GLU A 143 -31.32 -3.08 9.18
CA GLU A 143 -30.10 -3.01 9.97
C GLU A 143 -30.31 -3.52 11.41
N ASP A 144 -31.40 -3.13 12.07
CA ASP A 144 -31.75 -3.53 13.44
C ASP A 144 -32.02 -5.05 13.54
N VAL A 145 -32.71 -5.62 12.56
CA VAL A 145 -32.95 -7.07 12.51
C VAL A 145 -31.64 -7.83 12.32
N VAL A 146 -30.79 -7.40 11.39
CA VAL A 146 -29.49 -8.01 11.15
C VAL A 146 -28.55 -7.85 12.34
N ALA A 147 -28.57 -6.68 13.01
CA ALA A 147 -27.76 -6.43 14.20
C ALA A 147 -28.15 -7.35 15.38
N GLY A 148 -29.42 -7.71 15.49
CA GLY A 148 -29.93 -8.66 16.50
C GLY A 148 -29.54 -10.13 16.27
N THR A 149 -28.93 -10.47 15.12
CA THR A 149 -28.51 -11.84 14.80
C THR A 149 -27.07 -12.14 15.25
N THR A 150 -26.74 -13.40 15.48
CA THR A 150 -25.37 -13.86 15.75
C THR A 150 -24.56 -13.92 14.45
N ASP A 151 -23.21 -13.99 14.54
CA ASP A 151 -22.35 -14.10 13.35
C ASP A 151 -22.60 -15.39 12.55
N ASP A 152 -22.92 -16.50 13.23
CA ASP A 152 -23.31 -17.74 12.55
C ASP A 152 -24.63 -17.57 11.80
N ALA A 153 -25.63 -16.93 12.42
CA ALA A 153 -26.90 -16.66 11.76
C ALA A 153 -26.75 -15.70 10.57
N ARG A 154 -25.86 -14.68 10.66
CA ARG A 154 -25.53 -13.78 9.54
C ARG A 154 -24.85 -14.53 8.39
N SER A 155 -23.98 -15.46 8.72
CA SER A 155 -23.33 -16.32 7.71
C SER A 155 -24.32 -17.23 7.01
N LEU A 156 -25.27 -17.83 7.75
CA LEU A 156 -26.36 -18.60 7.17
C LEU A 156 -27.30 -17.76 6.32
N LEU A 157 -27.62 -16.53 6.75
CA LEU A 157 -28.43 -15.60 5.98
C LEU A 157 -27.71 -15.18 4.68
N TRP A 158 -26.40 -14.92 4.75
CA TRP A 158 -25.57 -14.66 3.59
C TRP A 158 -25.66 -15.79 2.56
N ASP A 159 -25.46 -17.02 3.03
CA ASP A 159 -25.53 -18.22 2.19
C ASP A 159 -26.92 -18.42 1.58
N HIS A 160 -27.98 -18.20 2.36
CA HIS A 160 -29.35 -18.28 1.87
C HIS A 160 -29.62 -17.26 0.75
N CYS A 161 -29.29 -15.99 1.00
CA CYS A 161 -29.51 -14.92 0.01
C CYS A 161 -28.68 -15.14 -1.26
N LEU A 162 -27.41 -15.54 -1.12
CA LEU A 162 -26.55 -15.80 -2.27
C LEU A 162 -27.06 -16.97 -3.12
N ASN A 163 -27.41 -18.09 -2.48
CA ASN A 163 -27.96 -19.24 -3.19
C ASN A 163 -29.31 -18.92 -3.84
N GLY A 164 -30.20 -18.20 -3.14
CA GLY A 164 -31.48 -17.75 -3.69
C GLY A 164 -31.31 -16.87 -4.93
N ALA A 165 -30.40 -15.89 -4.88
CA ALA A 165 -30.09 -15.05 -6.03
C ALA A 165 -29.51 -15.85 -7.22
N LEU A 166 -28.57 -16.75 -6.96
CA LEU A 166 -27.96 -17.59 -8.01
C LEU A 166 -28.96 -18.58 -8.62
N GLN A 167 -29.84 -19.16 -7.82
CA GLN A 167 -30.92 -20.06 -8.31
C GLN A 167 -31.93 -19.33 -9.16
N ALA A 168 -32.38 -18.16 -8.72
CA ALA A 168 -33.32 -17.35 -9.49
C ALA A 168 -32.76 -16.92 -10.88
N LEU A 169 -31.44 -16.63 -10.94
CA LEU A 169 -30.74 -16.31 -12.19
C LEU A 169 -30.40 -17.54 -13.04
N ALA A 170 -30.43 -18.74 -12.47
CA ALA A 170 -30.21 -20.00 -13.21
C ALA A 170 -31.48 -20.56 -13.87
N ALA A 171 -32.66 -20.11 -13.43
CA ALA A 171 -33.92 -20.58 -13.97
C ALA A 171 -34.05 -20.20 -15.47
N PRO A 172 -34.42 -21.14 -16.35
CA PRO A 172 -34.56 -20.86 -17.77
C PRO A 172 -35.74 -19.88 -18.01
N SER A 173 -35.48 -18.79 -18.72
CA SER A 173 -36.43 -17.72 -19.04
C SER A 173 -37.61 -18.15 -19.98
N GLY A 174 -37.93 -19.44 -20.06
CA GLY A 174 -38.81 -20.02 -21.07
C GLY A 174 -40.12 -20.66 -20.58
N GLY A 175 -40.44 -20.59 -19.31
CA GLY A 175 -41.70 -21.14 -18.77
C GLY A 175 -42.80 -20.07 -18.69
N GLN A 176 -43.85 -20.26 -19.41
CA GLN A 176 -44.96 -19.32 -19.67
C GLN A 176 -45.84 -18.99 -18.44
N ASN A 177 -45.51 -19.39 -17.21
CA ASN A 177 -46.44 -19.19 -16.08
C ASN A 177 -45.83 -19.09 -14.68
N ASN A 178 -44.51 -18.91 -14.53
CA ASN A 178 -44.00 -18.59 -13.19
C ASN A 178 -43.37 -17.21 -13.23
N GLY A 179 -43.98 -16.25 -12.50
CA GLY A 179 -43.46 -14.92 -12.31
C GLY A 179 -41.99 -14.99 -11.99
N SER A 180 -41.17 -14.28 -12.75
CA SER A 180 -39.74 -14.15 -12.47
C SER A 180 -39.61 -13.57 -11.06
N SER A 181 -39.39 -14.41 -10.06
CA SER A 181 -39.23 -13.93 -8.69
C SER A 181 -38.11 -12.91 -8.65
N SER A 182 -38.39 -11.73 -8.12
CA SER A 182 -37.41 -10.67 -8.01
C SER A 182 -36.21 -11.17 -7.20
N VAL A 183 -35.01 -10.86 -7.66
CA VAL A 183 -33.75 -11.17 -6.93
C VAL A 183 -33.29 -10.02 -6.06
N VAL A 184 -33.93 -8.87 -6.18
CA VAL A 184 -33.43 -7.59 -5.61
C VAL A 184 -33.43 -7.61 -4.08
N GLY A 185 -34.41 -8.24 -3.44
CA GLY A 185 -34.41 -8.39 -1.97
C GLY A 185 -33.20 -9.19 -1.47
N PHE A 186 -32.83 -10.26 -2.18
CA PHE A 186 -31.57 -10.97 -1.87
C PHE A 186 -30.36 -10.06 -2.02
N LEU A 187 -30.28 -9.25 -3.08
CA LEU A 187 -29.16 -8.35 -3.35
C LEU A 187 -29.05 -7.25 -2.29
N VAL A 188 -30.18 -6.68 -1.86
CA VAL A 188 -30.23 -5.69 -0.77
C VAL A 188 -29.68 -6.29 0.53
N CYS A 189 -30.11 -7.50 0.88
CA CYS A 189 -29.63 -8.18 2.08
C CYS A 189 -28.13 -8.53 1.99
N LEU A 190 -27.66 -9.04 0.84
CA LEU A 190 -26.24 -9.31 0.60
C LEU A 190 -25.40 -8.04 0.71
N GLN A 191 -25.86 -6.93 0.16
CA GLN A 191 -25.18 -5.64 0.24
C GLN A 191 -25.10 -5.15 1.69
N LEU A 192 -26.20 -5.26 2.42
CA LEU A 192 -26.25 -4.87 3.85
C LEU A 192 -25.26 -5.71 4.68
N LEU A 193 -25.33 -7.04 4.56
CA LEU A 193 -24.48 -7.96 5.31
C LEU A 193 -23.00 -7.73 5.00
N ALA A 194 -22.62 -7.66 3.72
CA ALA A 194 -21.23 -7.47 3.32
C ALA A 194 -20.68 -6.12 3.76
N SER A 195 -21.47 -5.05 3.66
CA SER A 195 -21.03 -3.70 4.01
C SER A 195 -20.94 -3.47 5.53
N ARG A 196 -21.78 -4.12 6.32
CA ARG A 196 -21.77 -3.98 7.80
C ARG A 196 -20.86 -5.02 8.47
N HIS A 197 -20.78 -6.21 7.91
CA HIS A 197 -20.04 -7.35 8.46
C HIS A 197 -19.09 -7.96 7.41
N PRO A 198 -18.05 -7.21 6.97
CA PRO A 198 -17.16 -7.66 5.89
C PRO A 198 -16.43 -8.98 6.19
N HIS A 199 -16.27 -9.34 7.46
CA HIS A 199 -15.65 -10.59 7.89
C HIS A 199 -16.45 -11.83 7.44
N ILE A 200 -17.76 -11.73 7.26
CA ILE A 200 -18.59 -12.83 6.75
C ILE A 200 -18.12 -13.22 5.34
N VAL A 201 -17.88 -12.21 4.50
CA VAL A 201 -17.41 -12.44 3.12
C VAL A 201 -16.00 -13.00 3.12
N THR A 202 -15.09 -12.46 3.95
CA THR A 202 -13.71 -12.97 3.99
C THR A 202 -13.62 -14.40 4.51
N ASN A 203 -14.45 -14.78 5.47
CA ASN A 203 -14.55 -16.16 5.96
C ASN A 203 -15.14 -17.10 4.90
N ALA A 204 -16.06 -16.60 4.07
CA ALA A 204 -16.68 -17.38 3.00
C ALA A 204 -15.83 -17.49 1.72
N LEU A 205 -14.66 -16.80 1.60
CA LEU A 205 -13.83 -16.79 0.39
C LEU A 205 -13.53 -18.17 -0.21
N PRO A 206 -13.17 -19.21 0.58
CA PRO A 206 -12.94 -20.54 0.01
C PRO A 206 -14.17 -21.11 -0.70
N LYS A 207 -15.36 -20.93 -0.12
CA LYS A 207 -16.64 -21.33 -0.72
C LYS A 207 -16.95 -20.50 -1.97
N LEU A 208 -16.74 -19.17 -1.90
CA LEU A 208 -16.99 -18.25 -3.01
C LEU A 208 -16.10 -18.55 -4.23
N LYS A 209 -14.84 -18.97 -4.01
CA LYS A 209 -13.95 -19.43 -5.11
C LYS A 209 -14.54 -20.63 -5.85
N ASN A 210 -15.05 -21.60 -5.11
CA ASN A 210 -15.66 -22.79 -5.70
C ASN A 210 -16.93 -22.42 -6.49
N LEU A 211 -17.80 -21.58 -5.91
CA LEU A 211 -19.00 -21.07 -6.59
C LEU A 211 -18.65 -20.26 -7.84
N ARG A 212 -17.62 -19.38 -7.79
CA ARG A 212 -17.14 -18.66 -8.97
C ARG A 212 -16.74 -19.63 -10.09
N SER A 213 -15.99 -20.68 -9.77
CA SER A 213 -15.55 -21.67 -10.77
C SER A 213 -16.72 -22.42 -11.37
N GLN A 214 -17.75 -22.75 -10.58
CA GLN A 214 -18.98 -23.40 -11.05
C GLN A 214 -19.82 -22.50 -11.97
N HIS A 215 -19.88 -21.20 -11.67
CA HIS A 215 -20.69 -20.22 -12.40
C HIS A 215 -19.92 -19.42 -13.46
N GLN A 216 -18.62 -19.66 -13.66
CA GLN A 216 -17.79 -18.89 -14.60
C GLN A 216 -18.31 -18.91 -16.04
N GLY A 217 -19.00 -19.98 -16.46
CA GLY A 217 -19.65 -20.06 -17.76
C GLY A 217 -21.02 -19.35 -17.84
N ARG A 218 -21.53 -18.77 -16.74
CA ARG A 218 -22.81 -18.07 -16.65
C ARG A 218 -22.56 -16.63 -16.21
N PRO A 219 -22.39 -15.68 -17.16
CA PRO A 219 -21.91 -14.33 -16.85
C PRO A 219 -22.73 -13.60 -15.78
N MET A 220 -24.06 -13.65 -15.87
CA MET A 220 -24.93 -12.95 -14.91
C MET A 220 -24.82 -13.51 -13.49
N ALA A 221 -24.85 -14.82 -13.33
CA ALA A 221 -24.71 -15.46 -12.02
C ALA A 221 -23.32 -15.19 -11.41
N CYS A 222 -22.28 -15.30 -12.24
CA CYS A 222 -20.92 -15.01 -11.79
C CYS A 222 -20.74 -13.53 -11.43
N LEU A 223 -21.24 -12.58 -12.22
CA LEU A 223 -21.19 -11.15 -11.91
C LEU A 223 -21.95 -10.82 -10.63
N THR A 224 -23.11 -11.46 -10.42
CA THR A 224 -23.88 -11.28 -9.17
C THR A 224 -23.09 -11.75 -7.95
N LEU A 225 -22.44 -12.91 -8.03
CA LEU A 225 -21.56 -13.41 -6.96
C LEU A 225 -20.40 -12.44 -6.70
N LEU A 226 -19.71 -12.01 -7.77
CA LEU A 226 -18.59 -11.08 -7.68
C LEU A 226 -19.03 -9.73 -7.10
N TRP A 227 -20.18 -9.21 -7.54
CA TRP A 227 -20.75 -7.96 -7.03
C TRP A 227 -21.11 -8.07 -5.54
N ALA A 228 -21.80 -9.13 -5.14
CA ALA A 228 -22.19 -9.34 -3.75
C ALA A 228 -20.95 -9.38 -2.82
N ALA A 229 -19.95 -10.17 -3.19
CA ALA A 229 -18.71 -10.24 -2.42
C ALA A 229 -17.96 -8.89 -2.36
N SER A 230 -17.98 -8.13 -3.46
CA SER A 230 -17.32 -6.83 -3.56
C SER A 230 -17.88 -5.77 -2.61
N GLN A 231 -19.15 -5.94 -2.15
CA GLN A 231 -19.76 -5.01 -1.21
C GLN A 231 -19.02 -4.93 0.14
N ALA A 232 -18.24 -5.95 0.51
CA ALA A 232 -17.37 -5.92 1.69
C ALA A 232 -16.28 -4.84 1.61
N GLY A 233 -15.87 -4.46 0.41
CA GLY A 233 -14.91 -3.38 0.17
C GLY A 233 -15.46 -1.97 0.47
N LEU A 234 -16.76 -1.81 0.61
CA LEU A 234 -17.35 -0.50 0.91
C LEU A 234 -16.98 0.02 2.30
N SER A 235 -16.75 -0.87 3.25
CA SER A 235 -16.42 -0.53 4.65
C SER A 235 -14.99 -0.93 5.03
N SER A 236 -14.39 -1.91 4.35
CA SER A 236 -13.07 -2.45 4.72
C SER A 236 -12.18 -2.61 3.51
N LEU A 237 -11.07 -1.85 3.47
CA LEU A 237 -10.06 -1.97 2.43
C LEU A 237 -9.48 -3.39 2.39
N GLY A 238 -9.13 -3.97 3.54
CA GLY A 238 -8.56 -5.32 3.61
C GLY A 238 -9.50 -6.39 3.08
N ALA A 239 -10.79 -6.34 3.45
CA ALA A 239 -11.79 -7.26 2.91
C ALA A 239 -11.99 -7.08 1.39
N GLY A 240 -12.06 -5.83 0.92
CA GLY A 240 -12.17 -5.52 -0.51
C GLY A 240 -10.96 -6.02 -1.32
N LEU A 241 -9.74 -5.84 -0.80
CA LEU A 241 -8.52 -6.36 -1.42
C LEU A 241 -8.48 -7.89 -1.44
N ALA A 242 -8.88 -8.55 -0.35
CA ALA A 242 -8.98 -10.01 -0.29
C ALA A 242 -9.97 -10.55 -1.35
N VAL A 243 -11.14 -9.93 -1.45
CA VAL A 243 -12.14 -10.26 -2.48
C VAL A 243 -11.57 -10.04 -3.87
N TRP A 244 -10.90 -8.90 -4.10
CA TRP A 244 -10.34 -8.60 -5.42
C TRP A 244 -9.28 -9.61 -5.82
N LEU A 245 -8.34 -9.93 -4.94
CA LEU A 245 -7.24 -10.87 -5.22
C LEU A 245 -7.73 -12.30 -5.44
N GLU A 246 -8.68 -12.75 -4.61
CA GLU A 246 -9.08 -14.15 -4.56
C GLU A 246 -10.20 -14.49 -5.57
N LEU A 247 -11.08 -13.53 -5.87
CA LEU A 247 -12.24 -13.74 -6.72
C LEU A 247 -12.16 -13.03 -8.07
N LEU A 248 -11.77 -11.75 -8.12
CA LEU A 248 -11.84 -10.95 -9.34
C LEU A 248 -10.57 -11.08 -10.19
N MET A 249 -9.39 -11.03 -9.56
CA MET A 249 -8.13 -11.11 -10.29
C MET A 249 -7.98 -12.37 -11.16
N PRO A 250 -8.37 -13.59 -10.69
CA PRO A 250 -8.28 -14.78 -11.54
C PRO A 250 -9.16 -14.76 -12.78
N VAL A 251 -10.18 -13.91 -12.84
CA VAL A 251 -11.11 -13.79 -13.97
C VAL A 251 -10.92 -12.48 -14.77
N VAL A 252 -9.94 -11.66 -14.42
CA VAL A 252 -9.65 -10.38 -15.09
C VAL A 252 -9.28 -10.55 -16.58
N GLY A 253 -8.79 -11.72 -16.99
CA GLY A 253 -8.55 -12.07 -18.39
C GLY A 253 -9.81 -12.38 -19.21
N THR A 254 -10.97 -12.52 -18.58
CA THR A 254 -12.22 -12.86 -19.23
C THR A 254 -13.00 -11.60 -19.59
N ARG A 255 -13.38 -11.43 -20.87
CA ARG A 255 -14.06 -10.24 -21.39
C ARG A 255 -15.33 -9.86 -20.62
N ALA A 256 -16.07 -10.83 -20.11
CA ALA A 256 -17.32 -10.58 -19.38
C ALA A 256 -17.08 -9.96 -17.99
N TYR A 257 -15.92 -10.20 -17.36
CA TYR A 257 -15.65 -9.83 -15.97
C TYR A 257 -14.58 -8.75 -15.82
N ALA A 258 -13.69 -8.60 -16.82
CA ALA A 258 -12.58 -7.67 -16.79
C ALA A 258 -13.01 -6.22 -16.50
N PRO A 259 -14.03 -5.65 -17.15
CA PRO A 259 -14.47 -4.29 -16.87
C PRO A 259 -14.87 -4.10 -15.41
N TYR A 260 -15.71 -4.99 -14.89
CA TYR A 260 -16.17 -4.94 -13.51
C TYR A 260 -15.02 -5.07 -12.50
N ALA A 261 -14.07 -5.98 -12.74
CA ALA A 261 -12.92 -6.18 -11.86
C ALA A 261 -12.06 -4.92 -11.72
N ILE A 262 -11.86 -4.16 -12.80
CA ILE A 262 -11.09 -2.92 -12.80
C ILE A 262 -11.88 -1.76 -12.19
N ASP A 263 -13.17 -1.63 -12.54
CA ASP A 263 -14.05 -0.58 -12.00
C ASP A 263 -14.22 -0.76 -10.47
N PHE A 264 -14.33 -2.00 -9.98
CA PHE A 264 -14.37 -2.27 -8.56
C PHE A 264 -13.06 -1.89 -7.86
N LEU A 265 -11.90 -2.26 -8.42
CA LEU A 265 -10.60 -1.88 -7.85
C LEU A 265 -10.45 -0.36 -7.79
N SER A 266 -10.84 0.35 -8.85
CA SER A 266 -10.85 1.81 -8.90
C SER A 266 -11.73 2.40 -7.80
N THR A 267 -12.94 1.89 -7.65
CA THR A 267 -13.89 2.32 -6.62
C THR A 267 -13.36 2.05 -5.21
N LEU A 268 -12.79 0.86 -4.99
CA LEU A 268 -12.20 0.45 -3.71
C LEU A 268 -11.08 1.39 -3.28
N LEU A 269 -10.12 1.64 -4.17
CA LEU A 269 -8.95 2.48 -3.88
C LEU A 269 -9.32 3.96 -3.74
N SER A 270 -10.31 4.46 -4.51
CA SER A 270 -10.81 5.83 -4.38
C SER A 270 -11.54 6.05 -3.05
N ARG A 271 -12.27 5.04 -2.58
CA ARG A 271 -13.03 5.11 -1.32
C ARG A 271 -12.12 5.07 -0.09
N HIS A 272 -10.99 4.42 -0.21
CA HIS A 272 -10.01 4.27 0.87
C HIS A 272 -8.71 5.02 0.50
N PRO A 273 -8.61 6.32 0.81
CA PRO A 273 -7.43 7.12 0.49
C PRO A 273 -6.19 6.59 1.19
N ALA A 274 -5.02 6.94 0.66
CA ALA A 274 -3.73 6.48 1.17
C ALA A 274 -3.53 6.88 2.63
N SER A 275 -3.20 5.88 3.47
CA SER A 275 -2.90 6.08 4.89
C SER A 275 -1.82 5.09 5.32
N LYS A 276 -0.69 5.59 5.84
CA LYS A 276 0.45 4.73 6.20
C LYS A 276 0.06 3.54 7.09
N ASN A 277 -0.68 3.80 8.15
CA ASN A 277 -1.09 2.75 9.10
C ASN A 277 -2.25 1.90 8.56
N GLY A 278 -3.23 2.54 7.91
CA GLY A 278 -4.37 1.86 7.30
C GLY A 278 -3.95 0.90 6.19
N ASP A 279 -3.05 1.33 5.32
CA ASP A 279 -2.53 0.54 4.22
C ASP A 279 -1.72 -0.67 4.69
N ALA A 280 -0.84 -0.48 5.67
CA ALA A 280 -0.06 -1.57 6.25
C ALA A 280 -0.96 -2.60 6.96
N ASN A 281 -2.00 -2.16 7.66
CA ASN A 281 -2.95 -3.05 8.33
C ASN A 281 -3.82 -3.79 7.31
N ALA A 282 -4.36 -3.09 6.31
CA ALA A 282 -5.15 -3.70 5.25
C ALA A 282 -4.33 -4.72 4.45
N GLY A 283 -3.10 -4.36 4.07
CA GLY A 283 -2.20 -5.24 3.33
C GLY A 283 -1.84 -6.51 4.11
N ARG A 284 -1.57 -6.39 5.41
CA ARG A 284 -1.31 -7.55 6.27
C ARG A 284 -2.54 -8.42 6.47
N ALA A 285 -3.72 -7.81 6.65
CA ALA A 285 -4.97 -8.54 6.83
C ALA A 285 -5.33 -9.42 5.62
N CYS A 286 -5.02 -8.98 4.39
CA CYS A 286 -5.25 -9.77 3.17
C CYS A 286 -3.98 -10.46 2.63
N ASN A 287 -2.89 -10.50 3.41
CA ASN A 287 -1.63 -11.14 3.06
C ASN A 287 -1.07 -10.68 1.70
N LEU A 288 -1.09 -9.33 1.49
CA LEU A 288 -0.47 -8.73 0.32
C LEU A 288 1.04 -8.94 0.36
N GLY A 289 1.63 -9.24 -0.79
CA GLY A 289 3.06 -9.47 -0.91
C GLY A 289 3.47 -9.85 -2.33
N VAL A 290 4.61 -10.51 -2.44
CA VAL A 290 5.20 -10.98 -3.69
C VAL A 290 4.20 -11.74 -4.57
N ARG A 291 3.39 -12.64 -3.94
CA ARG A 291 2.42 -13.48 -4.64
C ARG A 291 1.26 -12.69 -5.26
N SER A 292 0.93 -11.55 -4.71
CA SER A 292 -0.16 -10.69 -5.18
C SER A 292 0.33 -9.68 -6.23
N LEU A 293 1.53 -9.13 -6.05
CA LEU A 293 2.04 -8.05 -6.89
C LEU A 293 2.41 -8.53 -8.29
N PHE A 294 3.11 -9.66 -8.41
CA PHE A 294 3.65 -10.07 -9.72
C PHE A 294 2.60 -10.55 -10.71
N PRO A 295 1.55 -11.30 -10.34
CA PRO A 295 0.46 -11.58 -11.26
C PRO A 295 -0.26 -10.31 -11.74
N LEU A 296 -0.40 -9.30 -10.88
CA LEU A 296 -0.95 -8.00 -11.27
C LEU A 296 -0.02 -7.27 -12.24
N LEU A 297 1.28 -7.22 -11.96
CA LEU A 297 2.28 -6.66 -12.88
C LEU A 297 2.22 -7.34 -14.25
N ASP A 298 2.21 -8.68 -14.27
CA ASP A 298 2.16 -9.46 -15.49
C ASP A 298 0.87 -9.17 -16.29
N ALA A 299 -0.28 -9.00 -15.60
CA ALA A 299 -1.55 -8.63 -16.20
C ALA A 299 -1.54 -7.20 -16.77
N VAL A 300 -1.00 -6.21 -16.02
CA VAL A 300 -0.92 -4.80 -16.43
C VAL A 300 -0.08 -4.61 -17.69
N TYR A 301 1.05 -5.32 -17.77
CA TYR A 301 1.99 -5.19 -18.90
C TYR A 301 1.84 -6.28 -19.97
N GLY A 302 0.80 -7.11 -19.86
CA GLY A 302 0.41 -8.07 -20.89
C GLY A 302 1.37 -9.24 -21.08
N VAL A 303 2.10 -9.65 -20.04
CA VAL A 303 3.04 -10.79 -20.12
C VAL A 303 2.34 -12.11 -20.46
N GLY A 304 1.11 -12.30 -19.99
CA GLY A 304 0.25 -13.45 -20.30
C GLY A 304 -0.77 -13.21 -21.42
N GLY A 305 -0.66 -12.09 -22.16
CA GLY A 305 -1.62 -11.64 -23.15
C GLY A 305 -2.31 -10.34 -22.73
N ARG A 306 -2.81 -9.60 -23.74
CA ARG A 306 -3.48 -8.33 -23.49
C ARG A 306 -4.83 -8.54 -22.82
N LEU A 307 -5.13 -7.77 -21.77
CA LEU A 307 -6.43 -7.80 -21.11
C LEU A 307 -7.53 -7.28 -22.05
N PRO A 308 -8.74 -7.86 -22.00
CA PRO A 308 -9.88 -7.43 -22.82
C PRO A 308 -10.54 -6.17 -22.22
N LEU A 309 -9.79 -5.08 -22.14
CA LEU A 309 -10.20 -3.79 -21.57
C LEU A 309 -10.28 -2.70 -22.62
N SER A 310 -11.06 -1.65 -22.33
CA SER A 310 -10.99 -0.41 -23.10
C SER A 310 -9.64 0.30 -22.87
N PRO A 311 -9.16 1.10 -23.85
CA PRO A 311 -7.89 1.84 -23.68
C PRO A 311 -7.86 2.78 -22.46
N GLU A 312 -9.02 3.26 -22.03
CA GLU A 312 -9.15 4.12 -20.84
C GLU A 312 -8.93 3.33 -19.56
N ARG A 313 -9.57 2.14 -19.44
CA ARG A 313 -9.38 1.26 -18.29
C ARG A 313 -7.96 0.68 -18.22
N GLU A 314 -7.38 0.38 -19.37
CA GLU A 314 -5.97 -0.05 -19.46
C GLU A 314 -5.01 1.03 -18.93
N ARG A 315 -5.23 2.30 -19.32
CA ARG A 315 -4.47 3.44 -18.81
C ARG A 315 -4.69 3.65 -17.31
N ALA A 316 -5.93 3.66 -16.86
CA ALA A 316 -6.26 3.79 -15.43
C ALA A 316 -5.61 2.68 -14.60
N LEU A 317 -5.66 1.44 -15.09
CA LEU A 317 -5.03 0.30 -14.42
C LEU A 317 -3.52 0.48 -14.28
N ARG A 318 -2.82 0.90 -15.35
CA ARG A 318 -1.36 1.08 -15.35
C ARG A 318 -0.91 2.31 -14.57
N ASP A 319 -1.58 3.45 -14.78
CA ASP A 319 -1.06 4.75 -14.33
C ASP A 319 -1.56 5.13 -12.94
N GLN A 320 -2.68 4.56 -12.47
CA GLN A 320 -3.30 4.89 -11.18
C GLN A 320 -3.41 3.68 -10.23
N LEU A 321 -3.99 2.57 -10.71
CA LEU A 321 -4.33 1.45 -9.83
C LEU A 321 -3.11 0.60 -9.48
N TYR A 322 -2.25 0.28 -10.46
CA TYR A 322 -1.06 -0.52 -10.23
C TYR A 322 -0.07 0.15 -9.26
N PRO A 323 0.30 1.44 -9.41
CA PRO A 323 1.19 2.09 -8.45
C PRO A 323 0.64 2.06 -7.03
N ARG A 324 -0.66 2.30 -6.86
CA ARG A 324 -1.31 2.26 -5.55
C ARG A 324 -1.31 0.84 -4.95
N MET A 325 -1.56 -0.18 -5.74
CA MET A 325 -1.49 -1.58 -5.32
C MET A 325 -0.05 -1.99 -4.96
N ARG A 326 0.94 -1.53 -5.72
CA ARG A 326 2.36 -1.73 -5.40
C ARG A 326 2.71 -1.12 -4.05
N ASP A 327 2.29 0.11 -3.80
CA ASP A 327 2.53 0.79 -2.53
C ASP A 327 1.87 0.07 -1.35
N LEU A 328 0.65 -0.47 -1.53
CA LEU A 328 -0.04 -1.31 -0.55
C LEU A 328 0.74 -2.61 -0.24
N CYS A 329 1.25 -3.29 -1.27
CA CYS A 329 2.10 -4.46 -1.09
C CYS A 329 3.37 -4.11 -0.32
N TYR A 330 3.95 -2.97 -0.64
CA TYR A 330 5.14 -2.46 0.02
C TYR A 330 4.90 -1.99 1.46
N ALA A 331 3.71 -1.50 1.78
CA ALA A 331 3.34 -1.15 3.15
C ALA A 331 3.09 -2.38 4.03
N ALA A 332 2.65 -3.49 3.43
CA ALA A 332 2.38 -4.75 4.13
C ALA A 332 3.65 -5.46 4.58
N GLU A 333 4.69 -5.46 3.75
CA GLU A 333 5.98 -6.11 4.01
C GLU A 333 7.05 -5.08 4.38
N ALA A 334 7.75 -5.32 5.48
CA ALA A 334 8.81 -4.43 5.95
C ALA A 334 10.06 -4.46 5.05
N SER A 335 10.33 -5.59 4.37
CA SER A 335 11.53 -5.80 3.55
C SER A 335 11.22 -5.78 2.06
N ARG A 336 11.99 -5.01 1.29
CA ARG A 336 11.96 -5.00 -0.18
C ARG A 336 12.75 -6.14 -0.81
N SER A 337 13.64 -6.76 -0.04
CA SER A 337 14.50 -7.85 -0.52
C SER A 337 13.72 -9.07 -0.99
N ALA A 338 12.49 -9.30 -0.46
CA ALA A 338 11.60 -10.35 -0.91
C ALA A 338 11.12 -10.16 -2.38
N TYR A 339 10.94 -8.92 -2.83
CA TYR A 339 10.48 -8.60 -4.18
C TYR A 339 11.63 -8.61 -5.21
N PHE A 340 12.84 -8.27 -4.79
CA PHE A 340 13.99 -8.06 -5.64
C PHE A 340 14.29 -9.24 -6.59
N PRO A 341 14.31 -10.52 -6.15
CA PRO A 341 14.55 -11.66 -7.04
C PRO A 341 13.53 -11.79 -8.16
N SER A 342 12.28 -11.49 -7.86
CA SER A 342 11.17 -11.62 -8.80
C SER A 342 11.16 -10.50 -9.83
N TYR A 343 11.55 -9.28 -9.46
CA TYR A 343 11.77 -8.18 -10.38
C TYR A 343 12.97 -8.48 -11.30
N LEU A 344 14.11 -8.87 -10.71
CA LEU A 344 15.33 -9.12 -11.46
C LEU A 344 15.12 -10.22 -12.51
N ARG A 345 14.46 -11.34 -12.14
CA ARG A 345 14.19 -12.45 -13.05
C ARG A 345 13.35 -12.08 -14.26
N ARG A 346 12.42 -11.12 -14.11
CA ARG A 346 11.55 -10.64 -15.18
C ARG A 346 12.22 -9.61 -16.08
N LEU A 347 13.34 -9.06 -15.67
CA LEU A 347 14.06 -8.04 -16.42
C LEU A 347 14.57 -8.62 -17.75
N GLY A 348 14.17 -7.99 -18.85
CA GLY A 348 14.54 -8.43 -20.19
C GLY A 348 13.53 -9.35 -20.86
N THR A 349 12.46 -9.73 -20.16
CA THR A 349 11.32 -10.44 -20.73
C THR A 349 10.17 -9.46 -20.94
N GLY A 350 9.56 -9.44 -22.12
CA GLY A 350 8.39 -8.60 -22.37
C GLY A 350 8.67 -7.21 -22.96
N SER A 351 7.72 -6.27 -22.79
CA SER A 351 7.73 -4.96 -23.44
C SER A 351 8.78 -4.00 -22.88
N ALA A 352 9.12 -2.97 -23.66
CA ALA A 352 9.99 -1.88 -23.19
C ALA A 352 9.42 -1.14 -21.97
N GLN A 353 8.08 -1.00 -21.91
CA GLN A 353 7.41 -0.38 -20.78
C GLN A 353 7.53 -1.21 -19.49
N LEU A 354 7.36 -2.52 -19.60
CA LEU A 354 7.59 -3.43 -18.46
C LEU A 354 9.03 -3.34 -17.97
N ASN A 355 10.00 -3.37 -18.88
CA ASN A 355 11.42 -3.27 -18.50
C ASN A 355 11.74 -1.94 -17.81
N ALA A 356 11.16 -0.83 -18.26
CA ALA A 356 11.31 0.46 -17.60
C ALA A 356 10.75 0.44 -16.17
N GLU A 357 9.56 -0.11 -15.96
CA GLU A 357 8.95 -0.25 -14.63
C GLU A 357 9.77 -1.16 -13.71
N LEU A 358 10.25 -2.30 -14.24
CA LEU A 358 11.10 -3.23 -13.49
C LEU A 358 12.40 -2.56 -13.02
N LEU A 359 13.05 -1.78 -13.89
CA LEU A 359 14.28 -1.06 -13.56
C LEU A 359 14.03 0.01 -12.49
N THR A 360 12.94 0.78 -12.62
CA THR A 360 12.53 1.77 -11.60
C THR A 360 12.21 1.09 -10.25
N SER A 361 11.51 -0.04 -10.28
CA SER A 361 11.20 -0.80 -9.06
C SER A 361 12.44 -1.39 -8.40
N LEU A 362 13.41 -1.89 -9.19
CA LEU A 362 14.70 -2.39 -8.67
C LEU A 362 15.54 -1.26 -8.07
N GLU A 363 15.59 -0.09 -8.72
CA GLU A 363 16.23 1.11 -8.18
C GLU A 363 15.60 1.51 -6.83
N GLU A 364 14.27 1.55 -6.75
CA GLU A 364 13.56 1.85 -5.50
C GLU A 364 13.86 0.82 -4.39
N CYS A 365 13.91 -0.47 -4.74
CA CYS A 365 14.30 -1.52 -3.79
C CYS A 365 15.71 -1.28 -3.22
N LEU A 366 16.68 -0.95 -4.07
CA LEU A 366 18.05 -0.64 -3.66
C LEU A 366 18.13 0.64 -2.82
N CYS A 367 17.26 1.64 -3.10
CA CYS A 367 17.18 2.88 -2.31
C CYS A 367 16.62 2.66 -0.90
N ARG A 368 15.62 1.80 -0.78
CA ARG A 368 14.86 1.63 0.47
C ARG A 368 15.41 0.53 1.38
N ASP A 369 15.97 -0.53 0.81
CA ASP A 369 16.39 -1.72 1.55
C ASP A 369 17.79 -2.17 1.11
N PRO A 370 18.81 -1.94 1.96
CA PRO A 370 20.19 -2.35 1.66
C PRO A 370 20.39 -3.86 1.56
N GLU A 371 19.48 -4.68 2.10
CA GLU A 371 19.54 -6.14 1.97
C GLU A 371 19.31 -6.62 0.52
N CYS A 372 18.69 -5.81 -0.32
CA CYS A 372 18.57 -6.08 -1.75
C CYS A 372 19.93 -6.31 -2.41
N LEU A 373 21.00 -5.65 -1.96
CA LEU A 373 22.36 -5.88 -2.46
C LEU A 373 22.89 -7.27 -2.08
N SER A 374 22.60 -7.74 -0.87
CA SER A 374 22.98 -9.08 -0.42
C SER A 374 22.29 -10.16 -1.25
N VAL A 375 21.01 -9.97 -1.53
CA VAL A 375 20.22 -10.84 -2.42
C VAL A 375 20.75 -10.78 -3.85
N TRP A 376 21.07 -9.59 -4.36
CA TRP A 376 21.63 -9.42 -5.70
C TRP A 376 22.98 -10.15 -5.85
N ARG A 377 23.85 -10.08 -4.84
CA ARG A 377 25.12 -10.82 -4.82
C ARG A 377 24.91 -12.33 -5.00
N GLN A 378 23.90 -12.91 -4.35
CA GLN A 378 23.59 -14.33 -4.47
C GLN A 378 23.05 -14.71 -5.85
N LEU A 379 22.39 -13.79 -6.53
CA LEU A 379 21.74 -14.01 -7.82
C LEU A 379 22.61 -13.59 -9.01
N PHE A 380 23.70 -12.87 -8.80
CA PHE A 380 24.46 -12.19 -9.82
C PHE A 380 24.91 -13.13 -10.95
N GLU A 381 25.55 -14.24 -10.61
CA GLU A 381 26.03 -15.22 -11.59
C GLU A 381 24.88 -15.93 -12.31
N ARG A 382 23.83 -16.31 -11.56
CA ARG A 382 22.67 -17.03 -12.12
C ARG A 382 21.82 -16.18 -13.05
N GLN A 383 21.85 -14.86 -12.85
CA GLN A 383 21.05 -13.87 -13.59
C GLN A 383 21.97 -12.78 -14.17
N ALA A 384 23.09 -13.21 -14.79
CA ALA A 384 24.08 -12.30 -15.36
C ALA A 384 23.49 -11.36 -16.43
N PRO A 385 22.64 -11.82 -17.40
CA PRO A 385 22.06 -10.93 -18.40
C PRO A 385 21.16 -9.84 -17.80
N GLN A 386 20.39 -10.19 -16.77
CA GLN A 386 19.51 -9.25 -16.05
C GLN A 386 20.35 -8.27 -15.22
N SER A 387 21.38 -8.77 -14.57
CA SER A 387 22.32 -7.95 -13.80
C SER A 387 23.04 -6.94 -14.69
N THR A 388 23.45 -7.33 -15.89
CA THR A 388 24.02 -6.42 -16.89
C THR A 388 23.08 -5.25 -17.19
N ARG A 389 21.80 -5.52 -17.44
CA ARG A 389 20.80 -4.48 -17.73
C ARG A 389 20.58 -3.54 -16.54
N LEU A 390 20.56 -4.08 -15.33
CA LEU A 390 20.43 -3.24 -14.12
C LEU A 390 21.67 -2.37 -13.92
N LEU A 391 22.87 -2.91 -14.13
CA LEU A 391 24.12 -2.14 -14.08
C LEU A 391 24.15 -1.04 -15.14
N GLN A 392 23.74 -1.34 -16.37
CA GLN A 392 23.61 -0.36 -17.45
C GLN A 392 22.63 0.76 -17.09
N HIS A 393 21.49 0.41 -16.48
CA HIS A 393 20.52 1.42 -16.02
C HIS A 393 21.11 2.33 -14.94
N LEU A 394 21.79 1.74 -13.95
CA LEU A 394 22.46 2.51 -12.90
C LEU A 394 23.54 3.43 -13.46
N GLU A 395 24.25 2.97 -14.51
CA GLU A 395 25.30 3.74 -15.18
C GLU A 395 24.76 4.86 -16.06
N THR A 396 23.83 4.54 -16.99
CA THR A 396 23.38 5.46 -18.06
C THR A 396 22.54 6.61 -17.53
N LYS A 397 21.72 6.36 -16.51
CA LYS A 397 20.89 7.38 -15.88
C LYS A 397 21.54 8.02 -14.66
N ASP A 398 22.80 7.69 -14.37
CA ASP A 398 23.45 8.08 -13.11
C ASP A 398 22.60 7.73 -11.86
N ALA A 399 21.71 6.72 -11.99
CA ALA A 399 20.74 6.34 -10.97
C ALA A 399 21.43 5.88 -9.67
N TRP A 400 22.69 5.43 -9.73
CA TRP A 400 23.50 5.14 -8.55
C TRP A 400 23.68 6.35 -7.62
N ARG A 401 23.58 7.59 -8.13
CA ARG A 401 23.66 8.83 -7.32
C ARG A 401 22.42 9.06 -6.45
N HIS A 402 21.27 8.52 -6.88
CA HIS A 402 20.02 8.59 -6.10
C HIS A 402 20.02 7.64 -4.91
N LEU A 403 20.89 6.62 -4.93
CA LEU A 403 21.01 5.69 -3.82
C LEU A 403 21.52 6.40 -2.55
N PRO A 404 21.08 6.01 -1.35
CA PRO A 404 21.65 6.50 -0.10
C PRO A 404 23.17 6.26 -0.02
N ARG A 405 23.92 7.17 0.54
CA ARG A 405 25.40 7.06 0.66
C ARG A 405 25.88 5.71 1.22
N PRO A 406 25.25 5.12 2.28
CA PRO A 406 25.65 3.80 2.76
C PRO A 406 25.44 2.71 1.72
N THR A 407 24.35 2.77 0.94
CA THR A 407 24.08 1.83 -0.15
C THR A 407 25.06 1.99 -1.30
N GLN A 408 25.45 3.24 -1.65
CA GLN A 408 26.49 3.50 -2.66
C GLN A 408 27.82 2.87 -2.26
N ARG A 409 28.26 3.01 -1.02
CA ARG A 409 29.50 2.40 -0.50
C ARG A 409 29.45 0.87 -0.54
N ARG A 410 28.31 0.29 -0.14
CA ARG A 410 28.09 -1.17 -0.21
C ARG A 410 28.06 -1.65 -1.66
N LEU A 411 27.42 -0.91 -2.57
CA LEU A 411 27.43 -1.21 -4.00
C LEU A 411 28.86 -1.19 -4.56
N GLN A 412 29.63 -0.15 -4.26
CA GLN A 412 31.04 -0.05 -4.69
C GLN A 412 31.87 -1.23 -4.20
N ALA A 413 31.75 -1.58 -2.91
CA ALA A 413 32.42 -2.76 -2.34
C ALA A 413 31.99 -4.06 -3.04
N THR A 414 30.72 -4.16 -3.41
CA THR A 414 30.16 -5.32 -4.11
C THR A 414 30.70 -5.41 -5.54
N LEU A 415 30.80 -4.28 -6.27
CA LEU A 415 31.37 -4.24 -7.62
C LEU A 415 32.83 -4.67 -7.62
N ILE A 416 33.62 -4.22 -6.62
CA ILE A 416 35.03 -4.64 -6.43
C ILE A 416 35.10 -6.17 -6.18
N SER A 417 34.22 -6.69 -5.32
CA SER A 417 34.14 -8.13 -5.04
C SER A 417 33.81 -8.95 -6.28
N TRP A 418 32.86 -8.51 -7.10
CA TRP A 418 32.53 -9.21 -8.35
C TRP A 418 33.69 -9.18 -9.35
N ARG A 419 34.41 -8.08 -9.44
CA ARG A 419 35.61 -8.00 -10.34
C ARG A 419 36.68 -9.02 -9.98
N SER A 420 36.81 -9.38 -8.70
CA SER A 420 37.79 -10.39 -8.25
C SER A 420 37.35 -11.82 -8.56
N THR A 421 36.10 -12.02 -9.00
CA THR A 421 35.60 -13.35 -9.40
C THR A 421 36.22 -13.73 -10.75
N THR A 422 36.80 -14.92 -10.83
CA THR A 422 37.39 -15.42 -12.09
C THR A 422 36.30 -15.61 -13.14
N PRO A 423 36.45 -15.04 -14.33
CA PRO A 423 35.44 -15.17 -15.37
C PRO A 423 35.34 -16.62 -15.85
N THR A 424 34.19 -17.22 -15.59
CA THR A 424 33.77 -18.47 -16.20
C THR A 424 33.60 -18.26 -17.70
N SER A 425 33.60 -19.33 -18.51
CA SER A 425 33.56 -19.23 -19.99
C SER A 425 32.27 -18.60 -20.57
N GLU A 426 31.28 -18.28 -19.75
CA GLU A 426 29.98 -17.68 -20.14
C GLU A 426 30.12 -16.23 -20.60
N ALA A 427 29.71 -15.94 -21.84
CA ALA A 427 29.75 -14.60 -22.44
C ALA A 427 28.91 -13.58 -21.61
N ALA A 428 27.74 -13.99 -21.14
CA ALA A 428 26.85 -13.12 -20.34
C ALA A 428 27.46 -12.65 -19.01
N LEU A 429 28.27 -13.52 -18.37
CA LEU A 429 28.98 -13.14 -17.14
C LEU A 429 30.11 -12.17 -17.42
N LYS A 430 30.82 -12.35 -18.56
CA LYS A 430 31.87 -11.42 -19.02
C LYS A 430 31.30 -10.03 -19.27
N ASP A 431 30.12 -9.94 -19.92
CA ASP A 431 29.45 -8.67 -20.17
C ASP A 431 29.04 -8.00 -18.84
N ALA A 432 28.52 -8.78 -17.89
CA ALA A 432 28.15 -8.26 -16.55
C ALA A 432 29.37 -7.72 -15.80
N LEU A 433 30.50 -8.43 -15.83
CA LEU A 433 31.75 -8.00 -15.19
C LEU A 433 32.34 -6.75 -15.88
N THR A 434 32.21 -6.64 -17.19
CA THR A 434 32.64 -5.45 -17.95
C THR A 434 31.80 -4.23 -17.50
N GLN A 435 30.48 -4.38 -17.37
CA GLN A 435 29.60 -3.32 -16.88
C GLN A 435 29.90 -2.94 -15.42
N CYS A 436 30.27 -3.91 -14.57
CA CYS A 436 30.75 -3.63 -13.22
C CYS A 436 31.96 -2.70 -13.22
N GLN A 437 32.94 -2.95 -14.11
CA GLN A 437 34.14 -2.12 -14.23
C GLN A 437 33.81 -0.70 -14.70
N VAL A 438 32.88 -0.55 -15.64
CA VAL A 438 32.44 0.77 -16.13
C VAL A 438 31.77 1.57 -15.02
N LEU A 439 30.82 0.95 -14.29
CA LEU A 439 30.13 1.60 -13.17
C LEU A 439 31.10 1.92 -12.03
N GLU A 440 32.00 1.00 -11.68
CA GLU A 440 33.03 1.23 -10.64
C GLU A 440 33.90 2.44 -10.97
N ARG A 441 34.35 2.60 -12.23
CA ARG A 441 35.12 3.76 -12.66
C ARG A 441 34.34 5.06 -12.52
N LYS A 442 33.07 5.07 -12.89
CA LYS A 442 32.18 6.24 -12.72
C LYS A 442 31.96 6.59 -11.23
N MET A 443 31.75 5.60 -10.39
CA MET A 443 31.61 5.79 -8.95
C MET A 443 32.93 6.20 -8.27
N GLY A 444 34.05 5.65 -8.70
CA GLY A 444 35.39 5.95 -8.19
C GLY A 444 35.94 7.30 -8.65
N GLY A 445 35.35 7.91 -9.69
CA GLY A 445 35.76 9.21 -10.22
C GLY A 445 35.39 10.42 -9.33
N GLN A 446 34.70 10.23 -8.22
CA GLN A 446 34.65 11.20 -7.11
C GLN A 446 35.98 11.08 -6.33
N GLY A 447 37.10 11.41 -6.99
CA GLY A 447 38.42 11.43 -6.39
C GLY A 447 38.43 12.22 -5.09
N PHE A 448 39.23 11.72 -4.17
CA PHE A 448 39.60 12.45 -2.94
C PHE A 448 39.80 13.93 -3.29
N PRO A 449 39.19 14.87 -2.54
CA PRO A 449 39.16 16.27 -2.96
C PRO A 449 40.56 16.93 -2.79
N TRP A 450 41.51 16.46 -3.61
CA TRP A 450 42.90 16.93 -3.63
C TRP A 450 42.97 18.45 -3.78
N VAL A 451 42.07 19.04 -4.56
CA VAL A 451 42.00 20.50 -4.74
C VAL A 451 41.65 21.20 -3.42
N ARG A 452 40.67 20.64 -2.66
CA ARG A 452 40.31 21.21 -1.33
C ARG A 452 41.42 21.01 -0.31
N LEU A 453 42.09 19.86 -0.33
CA LEU A 453 43.22 19.59 0.53
C LEU A 453 44.40 20.49 0.17
N LEU A 454 44.69 20.66 -1.12
CA LEU A 454 45.77 21.52 -1.60
C LEU A 454 45.50 23.00 -1.26
N LEU A 455 44.28 23.45 -1.39
CA LEU A 455 43.85 24.78 -0.96
C LEU A 455 43.96 24.96 0.56
N ALA A 456 43.59 23.95 1.35
CA ALA A 456 43.73 24.01 2.82
C ALA A 456 45.19 24.00 3.28
N THR A 457 46.04 23.19 2.65
CA THR A 457 47.50 23.19 2.96
C THR A 457 48.17 24.48 2.51
N LEU A 458 47.75 25.05 1.37
CA LEU A 458 48.25 26.35 0.94
C LEU A 458 47.82 27.46 1.91
N ALA A 459 46.57 27.46 2.35
CA ALA A 459 46.06 28.43 3.33
C ALA A 459 46.78 28.31 4.68
N LEU A 460 47.04 27.07 5.14
CA LEU A 460 47.83 26.84 6.35
C LEU A 460 49.30 27.27 6.18
N GLY A 461 49.89 27.02 5.01
CA GLY A 461 51.24 27.46 4.67
C GLY A 461 51.38 28.98 4.69
N VAL A 462 50.45 29.66 4.01
CA VAL A 462 50.40 31.15 3.98
C VAL A 462 50.14 31.70 5.39
N GLY A 463 49.17 31.13 6.13
CA GLY A 463 48.91 31.51 7.52
C GLY A 463 50.14 31.29 8.46
N GLY A 464 50.86 30.19 8.24
CA GLY A 464 52.10 29.89 8.97
C GLY A 464 53.22 30.89 8.71
N VAL A 465 53.42 31.30 7.44
CA VAL A 465 54.39 32.31 7.04
C VAL A 465 54.03 33.69 7.64
N ILE A 466 52.78 34.08 7.58
CA ILE A 466 52.29 35.31 8.19
C ILE A 466 52.47 35.28 9.70
N PHE A 467 52.14 34.18 10.35
CA PHE A 467 52.31 34.01 11.77
C PHE A 467 53.80 34.07 12.19
N TRP A 468 54.68 33.41 11.43
CA TRP A 468 56.11 33.42 11.68
C TRP A 468 56.70 34.81 11.51
N ASP A 469 56.38 35.54 10.44
CA ASP A 469 56.83 36.91 10.19
C ASP A 469 56.36 37.89 11.28
N VAL A 470 55.05 37.85 11.61
CA VAL A 470 54.46 38.80 12.59
C VAL A 470 54.91 38.49 14.02
N ARG A 471 54.86 37.20 14.42
CA ARG A 471 55.04 36.81 15.84
C ARG A 471 56.50 36.59 16.23
N LEU A 472 57.25 35.90 15.36
CA LEU A 472 58.62 35.50 15.67
C LEU A 472 59.65 36.53 15.24
N GLN A 473 59.49 37.18 14.09
CA GLN A 473 60.46 38.19 13.64
C GLN A 473 60.15 39.60 14.17
N HIS A 474 58.88 39.98 14.29
CA HIS A 474 58.51 41.36 14.63
C HIS A 474 57.78 41.51 15.99
N GLY A 475 57.87 40.50 16.86
CA GLY A 475 57.33 40.55 18.22
C GLY A 475 55.85 40.85 18.35
N GLY A 476 55.03 40.39 17.38
CA GLY A 476 53.60 40.57 17.40
C GLY A 476 53.07 41.89 16.84
N ARG A 477 53.92 42.73 16.29
CA ARG A 477 53.53 44.04 15.70
C ARG A 477 53.37 43.90 14.19
N PHE A 478 52.14 43.71 13.71
CA PHE A 478 51.80 43.51 12.30
C PHE A 478 52.29 44.67 11.40
N GLU A 479 52.23 45.92 11.91
CA GLU A 479 52.62 47.13 11.13
C GLU A 479 54.09 47.19 10.73
N ARG A 480 54.98 46.42 11.44
CA ARG A 480 56.41 46.35 11.17
C ARG A 480 56.84 45.08 10.42
N SER A 481 55.88 44.22 10.10
CA SER A 481 56.16 42.95 9.41
C SER A 481 56.36 43.13 7.91
N GLY A 482 57.18 42.28 7.33
CA GLY A 482 57.35 42.24 5.87
C GLY A 482 56.05 41.91 5.15
N THR A 483 55.20 41.08 5.75
CA THR A 483 53.86 40.79 5.26
C THR A 483 52.99 42.03 5.13
N HIS A 484 53.03 42.95 6.09
CA HIS A 484 52.30 44.22 6.03
C HIS A 484 52.77 45.11 4.86
N ALA A 485 54.08 45.18 4.61
CA ALA A 485 54.62 45.93 3.50
C ALA A 485 54.14 45.39 2.16
N VAL A 486 54.19 44.06 1.96
CA VAL A 486 53.70 43.39 0.74
C VAL A 486 52.18 43.57 0.55
N LEU A 487 51.40 43.43 1.61
CA LEU A 487 49.94 43.65 1.55
C LEU A 487 49.54 45.10 1.28
N LYS A 488 50.37 46.04 1.72
CA LYS A 488 50.18 47.48 1.44
C LYS A 488 50.51 47.81 -0.02
N ASP A 489 51.64 47.31 -0.51
CA ASP A 489 52.13 47.58 -1.88
C ASP A 489 51.25 46.90 -2.95
N THR A 490 50.67 45.76 -2.64
CA THR A 490 49.73 45.05 -3.51
C THR A 490 48.31 45.60 -3.46
N GLY A 491 48.00 46.58 -2.61
CA GLY A 491 46.65 47.15 -2.43
C GLY A 491 45.63 46.21 -1.74
N VAL A 492 46.02 45.00 -1.36
CA VAL A 492 45.16 44.03 -0.69
C VAL A 492 44.78 44.55 0.70
N LEU A 493 45.64 45.22 1.41
CA LEU A 493 45.36 45.77 2.74
C LEU A 493 44.25 46.84 2.70
N SER A 494 44.28 47.71 1.68
CA SER A 494 43.25 48.75 1.48
C SER A 494 41.88 48.16 1.09
N ALA A 495 41.88 47.11 0.24
CA ALA A 495 40.70 46.36 -0.11
C ALA A 495 40.09 45.61 1.10
N TRP A 496 40.96 45.00 1.93
CA TRP A 496 40.54 44.34 3.16
C TRP A 496 39.95 45.33 4.18
N GLN A 497 40.59 46.50 4.38
CA GLN A 497 40.07 47.52 5.28
C GLN A 497 38.74 48.11 4.83
N LYS A 498 38.53 48.26 3.52
CA LYS A 498 37.25 48.67 2.97
C LYS A 498 36.18 47.60 3.15
N GLY A 499 36.48 46.35 2.78
CA GLY A 499 35.57 45.25 2.93
C GLY A 499 35.23 44.92 4.40
N SER A 500 36.20 45.03 5.32
CA SER A 500 35.94 44.83 6.74
C SER A 500 35.05 45.90 7.37
N LYS A 501 35.17 47.17 6.93
CA LYS A 501 34.26 48.23 7.37
C LYS A 501 32.83 47.99 6.86
N GLU A 502 32.68 47.61 5.59
CA GLU A 502 31.36 47.25 5.03
C GLU A 502 30.76 46.03 5.73
N ALA A 503 31.57 44.97 5.96
CA ALA A 503 31.13 43.77 6.71
C ALA A 503 30.75 44.11 8.17
N ALA A 504 31.47 45.04 8.83
CA ALA A 504 31.13 45.50 10.19
C ALA A 504 29.78 46.21 10.23
N ILE A 505 29.49 47.01 9.20
CA ILE A 505 28.16 47.70 9.06
C ILE A 505 27.04 46.66 8.91
N TYR A 506 27.22 45.67 8.02
CA TYR A 506 26.24 44.60 7.85
C TYR A 506 26.07 43.71 9.09
N LEU A 507 27.14 43.40 9.77
CA LEU A 507 27.11 42.67 11.05
C LEU A 507 26.41 43.49 12.15
N HIS A 508 26.66 44.80 12.21
CA HIS A 508 25.96 45.66 13.16
C HIS A 508 24.47 45.80 12.84
N GLN A 509 24.11 45.99 11.56
CA GLN A 509 22.72 45.99 11.14
C GLN A 509 22.05 44.62 11.42
N GLY A 510 22.73 43.53 11.13
CA GLY A 510 22.24 42.17 11.42
C GLY A 510 22.07 41.93 12.93
N SER A 511 23.01 42.42 13.74
CA SER A 511 22.93 42.27 15.22
C SER A 511 21.80 43.11 15.82
N THR A 512 21.58 44.32 15.34
CA THR A 512 20.45 45.18 15.78
C THR A 512 19.10 44.61 15.36
N TRP A 513 19.00 44.15 14.13
CA TRP A 513 17.79 43.43 13.67
C TRP A 513 17.52 42.16 14.49
N ALA A 514 18.58 41.36 14.76
CA ALA A 514 18.49 40.17 15.58
C ALA A 514 18.07 40.49 17.03
N ALA A 515 18.66 41.51 17.63
CA ALA A 515 18.33 41.92 19.00
C ALA A 515 16.88 42.41 19.12
N GLU A 516 16.31 43.01 18.05
CA GLU A 516 14.96 43.51 18.04
C GLU A 516 13.91 42.38 17.74
N LYS A 517 14.23 41.46 16.84
CA LYS A 517 13.28 40.42 16.36
C LYS A 517 13.39 39.09 17.11
N LEU A 518 14.60 38.66 17.52
CA LEU A 518 14.83 37.40 18.20
C LEU A 518 14.02 37.22 19.51
N PRO A 519 13.86 38.23 20.40
CA PRO A 519 13.07 38.05 21.61
C PRO A 519 11.59 37.78 21.31
N VAL A 520 11.02 38.43 20.29
CA VAL A 520 9.62 38.23 19.87
C VAL A 520 9.45 36.83 19.26
N TRP A 521 10.39 36.44 18.42
CA TRP A 521 10.42 35.09 17.83
C TRP A 521 10.63 34.00 18.88
N TYR A 522 11.53 34.23 19.83
CA TYR A 522 11.80 33.30 20.93
C TYR A 522 10.57 33.11 21.82
N ALA A 523 9.85 34.20 22.13
CA ALA A 523 8.63 34.13 22.93
C ALA A 523 7.50 33.37 22.20
N GLU A 524 7.37 33.54 20.89
CA GLU A 524 6.37 32.81 20.10
C GLU A 524 6.80 31.34 19.86
N ALA A 525 8.08 31.10 19.59
CA ALA A 525 8.62 29.76 19.41
C ALA A 525 8.60 28.93 20.70
N SER A 526 8.91 29.54 21.85
CA SER A 526 8.86 28.82 23.14
C SER A 526 7.40 28.51 23.56
N ARG A 527 6.43 29.33 23.15
CA ARG A 527 5.01 29.07 23.40
C ARG A 527 4.48 27.88 22.58
N ARG A 528 4.94 27.73 21.31
CA ARG A 528 4.50 26.66 20.39
C ARG A 528 5.32 25.37 20.47
N LEU A 529 6.60 25.47 20.75
CA LEU A 529 7.56 24.37 20.68
C LEU A 529 8.16 23.98 22.03
N GLY A 530 7.79 24.68 23.13
CA GLY A 530 8.32 24.43 24.47
C GLY A 530 8.26 22.96 24.90
N PRO A 531 7.10 22.33 24.94
CA PRO A 531 6.96 20.94 25.42
C PRO A 531 7.69 19.88 24.59
N PRO A 532 7.70 19.92 23.23
CA PRO A 532 8.46 18.95 22.44
C PRO A 532 9.96 19.19 22.44
N LEU A 533 10.41 20.44 22.59
CA LEU A 533 11.83 20.78 22.64
C LEU A 533 12.48 20.37 23.97
N GLU A 534 11.76 20.47 25.07
CA GLU A 534 12.20 20.06 26.40
C GLU A 534 12.46 18.54 26.44
N LYS A 535 11.54 17.74 25.89
CA LYS A 535 11.73 16.29 25.75
C LYS A 535 12.87 15.92 24.81
N ALA A 536 13.05 16.65 23.71
CA ALA A 536 14.18 16.43 22.80
C ALA A 536 15.52 16.80 23.44
N TRP A 537 15.53 17.84 24.28
CA TRP A 537 16.73 18.25 25.02
C TRP A 537 17.10 17.26 26.13
N GLU A 538 16.12 16.72 26.86
CA GLU A 538 16.34 15.63 27.82
C GLU A 538 16.95 14.40 27.16
N GLN A 539 16.41 13.98 26.02
CA GLN A 539 16.94 12.84 25.25
C GLN A 539 18.36 13.11 24.72
N LEU A 540 18.66 14.35 24.32
CA LEU A 540 20.01 14.76 23.89
C LEU A 540 20.99 14.80 25.05
N ALA A 541 20.53 15.24 26.22
CA ALA A 541 21.34 15.24 27.43
C ALA A 541 21.65 13.80 27.90
N GLU A 542 20.68 12.90 27.87
CA GLU A 542 20.88 11.47 28.17
C GLU A 542 21.86 10.81 27.18
N LEU A 543 21.72 11.11 25.87
CA LEU A 543 22.61 10.62 24.82
C LEU A 543 24.07 11.16 25.02
N THR A 544 24.22 12.42 25.39
CA THR A 544 25.54 12.99 25.64
C THR A 544 26.21 12.37 26.87
N VAL A 545 25.46 12.12 27.94
CA VAL A 545 25.93 11.40 29.12
C VAL A 545 26.30 9.95 28.77
N ALA A 546 25.48 9.26 28.00
CA ALA A 546 25.75 7.90 27.57
C ALA A 546 27.01 7.79 26.68
N VAL A 547 27.19 8.72 25.74
CA VAL A 547 28.42 8.81 24.91
C VAL A 547 29.65 9.17 25.77
N TRP A 548 29.49 10.06 26.73
CA TRP A 548 30.58 10.43 27.64
C TRP A 548 31.02 9.26 28.54
N THR A 549 30.09 8.51 29.10
CA THR A 549 30.36 7.30 29.90
C THR A 549 30.94 6.16 29.07
N ALA A 550 30.38 5.92 27.86
CA ALA A 550 30.91 4.91 26.94
C ALA A 550 32.32 5.22 26.41
N SER A 551 32.75 6.49 26.43
CA SER A 551 34.10 6.90 26.01
C SER A 551 35.14 6.79 27.13
N GLU A 552 34.76 6.49 28.39
CA GLU A 552 35.64 6.41 29.55
C GLU A 552 36.77 5.37 29.40
N PRO A 553 36.54 4.13 28.90
CA PRO A 553 37.64 3.18 28.69
C PRO A 553 38.62 3.63 27.60
N LEU A 554 38.16 4.37 26.59
CA LEU A 554 39.05 4.94 25.58
C LEU A 554 39.90 6.09 26.10
N ARG A 555 39.35 6.95 26.96
CA ARG A 555 40.05 8.06 27.59
C ARG A 555 41.11 7.56 28.59
N SER A 556 40.79 6.54 29.38
CA SER A 556 41.73 5.94 30.32
C SER A 556 42.89 5.24 29.60
N GLN A 557 42.64 4.53 28.50
CA GLN A 557 43.72 3.96 27.68
C GLN A 557 44.58 5.03 27.01
N LEU A 558 43.97 6.13 26.54
CA LEU A 558 44.70 7.25 25.94
C LEU A 558 45.58 7.97 26.98
N LEU A 559 45.09 8.14 28.22
CA LEU A 559 45.89 8.72 29.34
C LEU A 559 47.05 7.81 29.74
N VAL A 560 46.87 6.50 29.80
CA VAL A 560 47.93 5.54 30.09
C VAL A 560 48.99 5.54 28.98
N HIS A 561 48.56 5.61 27.72
CA HIS A 561 49.51 5.68 26.58
C HIS A 561 50.23 7.02 26.48
N THR A 562 49.59 8.15 26.80
CA THR A 562 50.27 9.45 26.84
C THR A 562 51.23 9.54 27.99
N HIS A 563 50.92 8.94 29.16
CA HIS A 563 51.83 8.90 30.29
C HIS A 563 53.06 8.00 30.05
N SER A 564 52.86 6.84 29.42
CA SER A 564 53.97 5.97 29.00
C SER A 564 54.80 6.58 27.87
N LEU A 565 54.20 7.35 26.94
CA LEU A 565 54.94 8.12 25.93
C LEU A 565 55.75 9.28 26.50
N LEU A 566 55.24 9.95 27.54
CA LEU A 566 55.98 11.02 28.24
C LEU A 566 57.18 10.47 29.04
N LEU A 567 57.05 9.29 29.63
CA LEU A 567 58.18 8.62 30.35
C LEU A 567 59.19 8.06 29.33
N TRP A 568 58.82 7.67 28.16
CA TRP A 568 59.69 7.16 27.08
C TRP A 568 60.35 8.28 26.30
N GLY A 569 59.73 9.46 26.24
CA GLY A 569 60.17 10.62 25.45
C GLY A 569 61.47 11.31 26.00
N ASN A 570 61.89 10.99 27.20
CA ASN A 570 63.09 11.65 27.80
C ASN A 570 64.43 11.03 27.33
N GLU A 571 64.42 9.83 26.69
CA GLU A 571 65.67 9.18 26.25
C GLU A 571 65.86 9.19 24.68
N TRP A 572 64.83 9.49 23.88
CA TRP A 572 64.87 9.26 22.42
C TRP A 572 64.46 10.46 21.57
N VAL A 573 64.58 11.69 22.07
CA VAL A 573 64.11 12.92 21.42
C VAL A 573 64.66 13.20 19.99
N PRO A 574 65.84 12.79 19.56
CA PRO A 574 66.32 13.17 18.21
C PRO A 574 65.79 12.28 17.06
N LEU A 575 65.39 11.04 17.33
CA LEU A 575 64.96 10.10 16.27
C LEU A 575 63.43 10.05 16.06
N CYS A 576 62.66 10.57 17.01
CA CYS A 576 61.21 10.45 17.01
C CYS A 576 60.44 11.67 16.49
N MET A 577 61.11 12.79 16.18
CA MET A 577 60.44 13.98 15.64
C MET A 577 59.72 13.71 14.27
N ALA A 578 60.30 12.82 13.47
CA ALA A 578 59.66 12.45 12.19
C ALA A 578 58.44 11.51 12.36
N SER A 579 58.44 10.63 13.39
CA SER A 579 57.33 9.72 13.67
C SER A 579 56.22 10.37 14.51
N LEU A 580 56.55 11.37 15.36
CA LEU A 580 55.58 12.16 16.11
C LEU A 580 54.74 13.09 15.21
N LEU A 581 55.34 13.64 14.16
CA LEU A 581 54.58 14.37 13.12
C LEU A 581 53.59 13.47 12.37
N GLY A 582 53.94 12.20 12.12
CA GLY A 582 53.05 11.22 11.53
C GLY A 582 51.86 10.81 12.45
N ALA A 583 52.14 10.57 13.74
CA ALA A 583 51.13 10.21 14.72
C ALA A 583 50.20 11.38 15.09
N ALA A 584 50.74 12.61 15.20
CA ALA A 584 49.95 13.81 15.37
C ALA A 584 49.04 14.09 14.14
N HIS A 585 49.50 13.75 12.95
CA HIS A 585 48.72 13.86 11.73
C HIS A 585 47.54 12.87 11.71
N GLU A 586 47.73 11.63 12.19
CA GLU A 586 46.64 10.63 12.27
C GLU A 586 45.61 10.97 13.35
N THR A 587 46.06 11.43 14.54
CA THR A 587 45.13 11.87 15.61
C THR A 587 44.37 13.14 15.22
N TRP A 588 45.01 14.08 14.50
CA TRP A 588 44.35 15.29 14.00
C TRP A 588 43.35 14.98 12.87
N ARG A 589 43.63 13.95 12.07
CA ARG A 589 42.71 13.46 11.04
C ARG A 589 41.45 12.86 11.65
N VAL A 590 41.55 12.08 12.73
CA VAL A 590 40.41 11.47 13.43
C VAL A 590 39.59 12.53 14.18
N VAL A 591 40.26 13.46 14.89
CA VAL A 591 39.60 14.57 15.58
C VAL A 591 38.98 15.54 14.57
N GLY A 592 39.67 15.88 13.49
CA GLY A 592 39.15 16.74 12.41
C GLY A 592 37.95 16.14 11.68
N SER A 593 37.94 14.82 11.45
CA SER A 593 36.81 14.15 10.85
C SER A 593 35.60 14.07 11.81
N ALA A 594 35.83 13.88 13.10
CA ALA A 594 34.76 13.87 14.11
C ALA A 594 34.15 15.28 14.32
N VAL A 595 34.99 16.32 14.37
CA VAL A 595 34.55 17.72 14.45
C VAL A 595 33.86 18.15 13.15
N GLY A 596 34.36 17.75 11.98
CA GLY A 596 33.75 18.00 10.70
C GLY A 596 32.38 17.32 10.56
N TRP A 597 32.27 16.08 11.04
CA TRP A 597 31.01 15.35 11.10
C TRP A 597 29.99 16.03 12.03
N LEU A 598 30.43 16.47 13.21
CA LEU A 598 29.60 17.18 14.19
C LEU A 598 29.11 18.54 13.64
N LEU A 599 29.98 19.31 12.99
CA LEU A 599 29.64 20.59 12.36
C LEU A 599 28.69 20.40 11.17
N GLU A 600 28.91 19.39 10.34
CA GLU A 600 28.03 19.08 9.20
C GLU A 600 26.62 18.67 9.69
N HIS A 601 26.51 17.94 10.80
CA HIS A 601 25.22 17.55 11.37
C HIS A 601 24.50 18.71 12.07
N VAL A 602 25.22 19.57 12.76
CA VAL A 602 24.67 20.79 13.39
C VAL A 602 24.20 21.77 12.31
N VAL A 603 24.99 21.98 11.27
CA VAL A 603 24.62 22.87 10.15
C VAL A 603 23.46 22.29 9.34
N ASN A 604 23.43 20.99 9.08
CA ASN A 604 22.30 20.34 8.39
C ASN A 604 21.05 20.31 9.27
N GLY A 605 21.16 20.12 10.57
CA GLY A 605 20.06 20.22 11.52
C GLY A 605 19.48 21.64 11.57
N ALA A 606 20.33 22.65 11.61
CA ALA A 606 19.92 24.04 11.56
C ALA A 606 19.25 24.41 10.22
N ARG A 607 19.76 23.86 9.11
CA ARG A 607 19.20 24.09 7.76
C ARG A 607 17.84 23.43 7.58
N ILE A 608 17.65 22.21 8.08
CA ILE A 608 16.36 21.49 8.06
C ILE A 608 15.36 22.21 8.97
N SER A 609 15.79 22.67 10.14
CA SER A 609 14.95 23.45 11.05
C SER A 609 14.54 24.79 10.45
N ALA A 610 15.44 25.47 9.75
CA ALA A 610 15.16 26.73 9.06
C ALA A 610 14.20 26.54 7.87
N MET A 611 14.37 25.48 7.05
CA MET A 611 13.45 25.13 5.97
C MET A 611 12.07 24.74 6.51
N TRP A 612 12.01 23.98 7.60
CA TRP A 612 10.73 23.62 8.23
C TRP A 612 10.01 24.87 8.81
N LEU A 613 10.76 25.81 9.38
CA LEU A 613 10.25 27.08 9.89
C LEU A 613 9.73 27.98 8.75
N THR A 614 10.42 28.03 7.60
CA THR A 614 9.95 28.82 6.45
C THR A 614 8.70 28.23 5.83
N ASP A 615 8.58 26.90 5.72
CA ASP A 615 7.42 26.25 5.13
C ASP A 615 6.16 26.27 6.02
N ASN A 616 6.33 26.37 7.35
CA ASN A 616 5.19 26.33 8.29
C ASN A 616 4.80 27.68 8.90
N LEU A 617 5.57 28.75 8.65
CA LEU A 617 5.29 30.10 9.17
C LEU A 617 4.94 31.12 8.08
N LEU A 618 5.07 30.76 6.80
CA LEU A 618 4.69 31.61 5.65
C LEU A 618 3.43 31.11 4.93
N THR A 619 2.84 30.02 5.36
CA THR A 619 1.45 29.60 5.05
C THR A 619 0.56 29.82 6.27
#